data_630ad24849636d3d6fa9770b50bd24b7
#
_entry.id   630ad24849636d3d6fa9770b50bd24b7
#
_cell.length_a   1.000
_cell.length_b   1.000
_cell.length_c   1.000
_cell.angle_alpha   90.00
_cell.angle_beta   90.00
_cell.angle_gamma   90.00
#
_symmetry.space_group_name_H-M   'P 1'
#
loop_
_entity.id
_entity.type
_entity.pdbx_description
1 polymer ?
#
loop_
_entity_poly.entity_id
_entity_poly.type
_entity_poly.pdbx_seq_one_letter_code
_entity_poly.pdbx_strand_id
1 'polypeptide(L)'
;SNAAVGNAEYPVQVSSAAVSERFTYLPDKLAVSIDQILQKEVPVHLRTNGAVAEYYELQHTDIQPDTVVIQGKSSLIADISAVETVPIDISGITSDKELIGILQLPEGVTAQTLDTEFRADAEIAVYLYVQPIQSQQNLEAVIGVRNVQDGLDFVLDTEKVSLTLKGD
;
A
#
# COMPACT_ATOMS: atom_id res chain seq x y z
N SER A 1 -24.78 -9.39 35.11
CA SER A 1 -23.45 -10.02 35.28
C SER A 1 -22.54 -9.48 34.24
N ASN A 2 -21.51 -8.69 34.62
CA ASN A 2 -20.47 -8.28 33.70
C ASN A 2 -19.61 -9.51 33.40
N ALA A 3 -19.66 -10.00 32.16
CA ALA A 3 -18.72 -11.00 31.68
C ALA A 3 -17.34 -10.38 31.54
N ALA A 4 -16.35 -10.99 32.17
CA ALA A 4 -14.96 -10.55 32.06
C ALA A 4 -14.36 -11.04 30.73
N VAL A 5 -13.42 -10.25 30.17
CA VAL A 5 -12.63 -10.67 29.02
C VAL A 5 -11.80 -11.88 29.36
N GLY A 6 -11.77 -12.89 28.51
CA GLY A 6 -11.03 -14.14 28.67
C GLY A 6 -11.91 -15.38 28.50
N ASN A 7 -11.31 -16.53 28.77
CA ASN A 7 -12.00 -17.82 28.74
C ASN A 7 -12.69 -18.06 30.08
N ALA A 8 -13.99 -18.27 30.06
CA ALA A 8 -14.79 -18.57 31.22
C ALA A 8 -15.76 -19.72 30.94
N GLU A 9 -16.01 -20.53 31.96
CA GLU A 9 -17.05 -21.59 31.94
C GLU A 9 -18.33 -21.06 32.58
N TYR A 10 -19.43 -21.14 31.85
CA TYR A 10 -20.75 -20.76 32.34
C TYR A 10 -21.62 -21.96 32.47
N PRO A 11 -22.38 -22.09 33.61
CA PRO A 11 -23.33 -23.15 33.75
C PRO A 11 -24.49 -22.97 32.74
N VAL A 12 -24.87 -24.07 32.12
CA VAL A 12 -26.03 -24.10 31.24
C VAL A 12 -27.30 -24.13 32.11
N GLN A 13 -28.18 -23.16 31.90
CA GLN A 13 -29.50 -23.17 32.56
C GLN A 13 -30.57 -23.46 31.53
N VAL A 14 -31.29 -24.53 31.75
CA VAL A 14 -32.45 -24.89 30.93
C VAL A 14 -33.73 -24.53 31.70
N SER A 15 -34.52 -23.61 31.13
CA SER A 15 -35.84 -23.28 31.66
C SER A 15 -36.90 -23.79 30.68
N SER A 16 -37.80 -24.62 31.19
CA SER A 16 -38.97 -25.08 30.44
C SER A 16 -40.23 -24.88 31.29
N ALA A 17 -41.22 -24.21 30.71
CA ALA A 17 -42.51 -23.96 31.35
C ALA A 17 -43.43 -25.21 31.39
N ALA A 18 -43.03 -26.29 30.71
CA ALA A 18 -43.91 -27.44 30.47
C ALA A 18 -43.55 -28.71 31.22
N VAL A 19 -42.43 -28.77 31.97
CA VAL A 19 -41.96 -30.03 32.57
C VAL A 19 -41.51 -29.82 34.00
N SER A 20 -42.12 -30.54 34.92
CA SER A 20 -41.83 -30.56 36.36
C SER A 20 -40.83 -31.65 36.77
N GLU A 21 -40.22 -32.35 35.84
CA GLU A 21 -39.25 -33.41 36.09
C GLU A 21 -37.81 -32.90 36.11
N ARG A 22 -36.97 -33.53 36.95
CA ARG A 22 -35.51 -33.23 36.98
C ARG A 22 -34.86 -33.85 35.77
N PHE A 23 -34.33 -33.00 34.87
CA PHE A 23 -33.51 -33.44 33.77
C PHE A 23 -32.04 -33.29 34.13
N THR A 24 -31.24 -34.26 33.71
CA THR A 24 -29.79 -34.15 33.62
C THR A 24 -29.44 -33.80 32.17
N TYR A 25 -28.80 -32.68 31.95
CA TYR A 25 -28.37 -32.25 30.63
C TYR A 25 -26.83 -32.22 30.56
N LEU A 26 -26.32 -32.51 29.39
CA LEU A 26 -24.90 -32.47 29.06
C LEU A 26 -24.71 -31.63 27.82
N PRO A 27 -23.73 -30.72 27.80
CA PRO A 27 -22.81 -30.36 28.88
C PRO A 27 -23.50 -29.49 29.95
N ASP A 28 -23.12 -29.64 31.21
CA ASP A 28 -23.60 -28.83 32.35
C ASP A 28 -22.92 -27.43 32.36
N LYS A 29 -21.77 -27.30 31.67
CA LYS A 29 -21.02 -26.07 31.52
C LYS A 29 -20.65 -25.85 30.06
N LEU A 30 -20.64 -24.59 29.65
CA LEU A 30 -20.21 -24.16 28.35
C LEU A 30 -18.97 -23.28 28.50
N ALA A 31 -17.87 -23.63 27.79
CA ALA A 31 -16.72 -22.77 27.70
C ALA A 31 -17.01 -21.62 26.70
N VAL A 32 -16.89 -20.40 27.16
CA VAL A 32 -17.14 -19.20 26.38
C VAL A 32 -15.86 -18.36 26.39
N SER A 33 -15.39 -17.99 25.19
CA SER A 33 -14.29 -17.03 25.03
C SER A 33 -14.89 -15.65 24.75
N ILE A 34 -14.58 -14.72 25.62
CA ILE A 34 -15.03 -13.32 25.51
C ILE A 34 -13.83 -12.46 25.23
N ASP A 35 -13.85 -11.73 24.12
CA ASP A 35 -12.83 -10.79 23.72
C ASP A 35 -13.42 -9.37 23.64
N GLN A 36 -12.57 -8.38 23.82
CA GLN A 36 -12.94 -6.98 23.74
C GLN A 36 -12.73 -6.47 22.32
N ILE A 37 -13.69 -5.76 21.77
CA ILE A 37 -13.51 -5.03 20.52
C ILE A 37 -12.78 -3.72 20.82
N LEU A 38 -11.65 -3.53 20.20
CA LEU A 38 -10.82 -2.33 20.32
C LEU A 38 -10.61 -1.66 18.96
N GLN A 39 -10.18 -0.42 19.02
CA GLN A 39 -9.75 0.36 17.85
C GLN A 39 -8.28 0.75 18.02
N LYS A 40 -7.55 0.76 16.93
CA LYS A 40 -6.13 1.15 16.89
C LYS A 40 -5.84 1.88 15.58
N GLU A 41 -5.15 3.00 15.67
CA GLU A 41 -4.62 3.71 14.51
C GLU A 41 -3.30 3.07 14.08
N VAL A 42 -3.17 2.80 12.78
CA VAL A 42 -1.99 2.16 12.19
C VAL A 42 -1.66 2.79 10.84
N PRO A 43 -0.37 2.88 10.47
CA PRO A 43 0.05 3.34 9.16
C PRO A 43 -0.29 2.33 8.06
N VAL A 44 -0.47 2.86 6.85
CA VAL A 44 -0.69 2.07 5.64
C VAL A 44 0.61 1.96 4.85
N HIS A 45 0.97 0.75 4.44
CA HIS A 45 2.10 0.48 3.57
C HIS A 45 1.61 0.05 2.19
N LEU A 46 2.01 0.80 1.17
CA LEU A 46 1.72 0.47 -0.21
C LEU A 46 2.55 -0.74 -0.68
N ARG A 47 1.87 -1.70 -1.28
CA ARG A 47 2.52 -2.78 -2.03
C ARG A 47 2.25 -2.61 -3.52
N THR A 48 3.31 -2.63 -4.32
CA THR A 48 3.21 -2.56 -5.78
C THR A 48 3.73 -3.84 -6.41
N ASN A 49 3.24 -4.15 -7.59
CA ASN A 49 3.70 -5.23 -8.44
C ASN A 49 4.04 -4.68 -9.84
N GLY A 50 5.04 -5.27 -10.49
CA GLY A 50 5.50 -4.80 -11.80
C GLY A 50 6.47 -3.62 -11.73
N ALA A 51 6.69 -2.98 -12.86
CA ALA A 51 7.54 -1.79 -13.00
C ALA A 51 6.90 -0.81 -13.99
N VAL A 52 7.15 0.47 -13.81
CA VAL A 52 6.76 1.51 -14.78
C VAL A 52 7.39 1.21 -16.15
N ALA A 53 6.91 1.88 -17.21
CA ALA A 53 7.38 1.66 -18.56
C ALA A 53 8.90 1.89 -18.70
N GLU A 54 9.50 1.26 -19.71
CA GLU A 54 10.90 1.50 -20.06
C GLU A 54 11.12 2.99 -20.34
N TYR A 55 12.24 3.53 -19.88
CA TYR A 55 12.59 4.96 -19.93
C TYR A 55 11.78 5.86 -19.01
N TYR A 56 11.01 5.31 -18.07
CA TYR A 56 10.31 6.04 -17.02
C TYR A 56 10.78 5.60 -15.65
N GLU A 57 10.65 6.48 -14.66
CA GLU A 57 10.93 6.18 -13.27
C GLU A 57 9.78 6.63 -12.36
N LEU A 58 9.52 5.86 -11.33
CA LEU A 58 8.60 6.22 -10.28
C LEU A 58 9.33 7.12 -9.28
N GLN A 59 9.00 8.40 -9.28
CA GLN A 59 9.64 9.41 -8.42
C GLN A 59 9.24 9.23 -6.96
N HIS A 60 7.96 9.18 -6.71
CA HIS A 60 7.40 8.93 -5.39
C HIS A 60 5.94 8.46 -5.49
N THR A 61 5.40 8.05 -4.37
CA THR A 61 4.00 7.64 -4.22
C THR A 61 3.42 8.34 -3.01
N ASP A 62 2.19 8.84 -3.14
CA ASP A 62 1.40 9.34 -2.02
C ASP A 62 0.21 8.43 -1.77
N ILE A 63 -0.16 8.29 -0.51
CA ILE A 63 -1.28 7.45 -0.06
C ILE A 63 -2.22 8.34 0.76
N GLN A 64 -3.51 8.28 0.49
CA GLN A 64 -4.51 9.05 1.24
C GLN A 64 -5.70 8.15 1.61
N PRO A 65 -5.94 7.97 2.93
CA PRO A 65 -5.13 8.40 4.06
C PRO A 65 -3.86 7.54 4.22
N ASP A 66 -2.81 8.08 4.81
CA ASP A 66 -1.56 7.37 5.14
C ASP A 66 -1.66 6.56 6.45
N THR A 67 -2.67 6.85 7.26
CA THR A 67 -3.03 6.13 8.49
C THR A 67 -4.52 5.78 8.48
N VAL A 68 -4.86 4.65 9.07
CA VAL A 68 -6.24 4.18 9.18
C VAL A 68 -6.53 3.68 10.59
N VAL A 69 -7.79 3.78 11.00
CA VAL A 69 -8.24 3.20 12.27
C VAL A 69 -8.76 1.79 11.99
N ILE A 70 -8.10 0.78 12.55
CA ILE A 70 -8.56 -0.60 12.50
C ILE A 70 -9.42 -0.92 13.73
N GLN A 71 -10.41 -1.79 13.54
CA GLN A 71 -11.28 -2.29 14.59
C GLN A 71 -11.35 -3.82 14.53
N GLY A 72 -11.26 -4.45 15.67
CA GLY A 72 -11.33 -5.90 15.78
C GLY A 72 -11.22 -6.39 17.22
N LYS A 73 -11.18 -7.70 17.39
CA LYS A 73 -10.91 -8.30 18.71
C LYS A 73 -9.54 -7.87 19.20
N SER A 74 -9.41 -7.59 20.49
CA SER A 74 -8.15 -7.13 21.08
C SER A 74 -7.00 -8.11 20.84
N SER A 75 -7.26 -9.41 20.86
CA SER A 75 -6.31 -10.46 20.55
C SER A 75 -5.81 -10.45 19.10
N LEU A 76 -6.63 -9.96 18.15
CA LEU A 76 -6.26 -9.90 16.73
C LEU A 76 -5.48 -8.63 16.39
N ILE A 77 -5.87 -7.48 16.94
CA ILE A 77 -5.28 -6.20 16.55
C ILE A 77 -4.06 -5.80 17.39
N ALA A 78 -3.80 -6.47 18.52
CA ALA A 78 -2.68 -6.16 19.42
C ALA A 78 -1.34 -6.12 18.66
N ASP A 79 -1.08 -7.13 17.84
CA ASP A 79 0.18 -7.34 17.12
C ASP A 79 0.24 -6.62 15.76
N ILE A 80 -0.88 -6.03 15.30
CA ILE A 80 -0.90 -5.29 14.03
C ILE A 80 -0.23 -3.93 14.24
N SER A 81 0.93 -3.72 13.64
CA SER A 81 1.68 -2.45 13.69
C SER A 81 1.49 -1.58 12.45
N ALA A 82 1.10 -2.18 11.32
CA ALA A 82 0.83 -1.52 10.06
C ALA A 82 -0.14 -2.38 9.24
N VAL A 83 -0.80 -1.78 8.26
CA VAL A 83 -1.66 -2.47 7.29
C VAL A 83 -1.05 -2.30 5.89
N GLU A 84 -1.03 -3.36 5.11
CA GLU A 84 -0.57 -3.34 3.73
C GLU A 84 -1.75 -3.27 2.76
N THR A 85 -1.50 -2.73 1.57
CA THR A 85 -2.47 -2.84 0.46
C THR A 85 -2.35 -4.18 -0.24
N VAL A 86 -3.42 -4.62 -0.88
CA VAL A 86 -3.33 -5.61 -1.97
C VAL A 86 -2.34 -5.07 -3.00
N PRO A 87 -1.42 -5.89 -3.54
CA PRO A 87 -0.44 -5.41 -4.52
C PRO A 87 -1.10 -4.73 -5.72
N ILE A 88 -0.71 -3.48 -5.98
CA ILE A 88 -1.20 -2.68 -7.10
C ILE A 88 -0.26 -2.86 -8.29
N ASP A 89 -0.80 -3.20 -9.45
CA ASP A 89 -0.02 -3.33 -10.68
C ASP A 89 0.31 -1.95 -11.25
N ILE A 90 1.61 -1.65 -11.32
CA ILE A 90 2.16 -0.42 -11.88
C ILE A 90 2.82 -0.63 -13.24
N SER A 91 2.64 -1.80 -13.85
CA SER A 91 3.30 -2.18 -15.10
C SER A 91 2.95 -1.24 -16.25
N GLY A 92 3.98 -0.74 -16.93
CA GLY A 92 3.84 0.05 -18.15
C GLY A 92 3.24 1.44 -17.96
N ILE A 93 3.17 1.97 -16.75
CA ILE A 93 2.71 3.35 -16.48
C ILE A 93 3.76 4.33 -17.01
N THR A 94 3.29 5.37 -17.75
CA THR A 94 4.13 6.38 -18.41
C THR A 94 3.86 7.81 -17.95
N SER A 95 2.92 8.00 -17.03
CA SER A 95 2.53 9.32 -16.52
C SER A 95 1.98 9.19 -15.11
N ASP A 96 1.84 10.32 -14.44
CA ASP A 96 1.18 10.39 -13.15
C ASP A 96 -0.20 9.75 -13.19
N LYS A 97 -0.53 8.99 -12.16
CA LYS A 97 -1.78 8.24 -12.11
C LYS A 97 -2.31 8.12 -10.69
N GLU A 98 -3.62 8.29 -10.57
CA GLU A 98 -4.38 7.95 -9.37
C GLU A 98 -4.95 6.54 -9.51
N LEU A 99 -4.76 5.73 -8.48
CA LEU A 99 -5.26 4.36 -8.37
C LEU A 99 -6.00 4.17 -7.04
N ILE A 100 -6.88 3.19 -7.00
CA ILE A 100 -7.54 2.78 -5.77
C ILE A 100 -6.78 1.57 -5.22
N GLY A 101 -6.34 1.67 -3.97
CA GLY A 101 -5.74 0.57 -3.23
C GLY A 101 -6.75 -0.01 -2.25
N ILE A 102 -6.84 -1.33 -2.18
CA ILE A 102 -7.66 -2.05 -1.20
C ILE A 102 -6.73 -2.50 -0.06
N LEU A 103 -7.15 -2.28 1.18
CA LEU A 103 -6.39 -2.71 2.35
C LEU A 103 -6.49 -4.23 2.52
N GLN A 104 -5.36 -4.87 2.80
CA GLN A 104 -5.30 -6.29 3.12
C GLN A 104 -5.43 -6.48 4.63
N LEU A 105 -6.66 -6.71 5.09
CA LEU A 105 -6.98 -6.89 6.51
C LEU A 105 -7.12 -8.38 6.85
N PRO A 106 -6.69 -8.81 8.04
CA PRO A 106 -6.99 -10.15 8.56
C PRO A 106 -8.50 -10.36 8.78
N GLU A 107 -8.94 -11.60 8.74
CA GLU A 107 -10.34 -11.95 9.02
C GLU A 107 -10.76 -11.47 10.43
N GLY A 108 -11.90 -10.83 10.51
CA GLY A 108 -12.42 -10.26 11.76
C GLY A 108 -11.85 -8.90 12.14
N VAL A 109 -11.05 -8.29 11.26
CA VAL A 109 -10.56 -6.91 11.37
C VAL A 109 -11.20 -6.07 10.28
N THR A 110 -11.65 -4.87 10.63
CA THR A 110 -12.18 -3.86 9.70
C THR A 110 -11.40 -2.57 9.84
N ALA A 111 -11.37 -1.76 8.80
CA ALA A 111 -10.72 -0.46 8.82
C ALA A 111 -11.69 0.65 8.44
N GLN A 112 -11.44 1.82 9.00
CA GLN A 112 -12.08 3.08 8.66
C GLN A 112 -11.04 3.95 7.95
N THR A 113 -11.39 4.41 6.74
CA THR A 113 -10.58 5.30 5.94
C THR A 113 -11.15 6.73 5.98
N LEU A 114 -11.36 7.37 4.85
CA LEU A 114 -11.98 8.70 4.77
C LEU A 114 -13.48 8.67 5.09
N ASP A 115 -14.11 7.51 4.90
CA ASP A 115 -15.51 7.28 5.30
C ASP A 115 -15.60 7.03 6.80
N THR A 116 -16.81 7.27 7.36
CA THR A 116 -17.08 7.06 8.78
C THR A 116 -17.37 5.60 9.13
N GLU A 117 -17.42 4.71 8.15
CA GLU A 117 -17.79 3.31 8.31
C GLU A 117 -16.56 2.40 8.36
N PHE A 118 -16.64 1.37 9.22
CA PHE A 118 -15.64 0.31 9.28
C PHE A 118 -15.96 -0.76 8.24
N ARG A 119 -15.01 -1.03 7.33
CA ARG A 119 -15.13 -2.01 6.25
C ARG A 119 -13.98 -3.00 6.23
N ALA A 120 -14.27 -4.23 5.80
CA ALA A 120 -13.23 -5.23 5.58
C ALA A 120 -12.46 -5.01 4.25
N ASP A 121 -13.10 -4.34 3.30
CA ASP A 121 -12.60 -3.97 1.97
C ASP A 121 -12.36 -2.46 1.87
N ALA A 122 -11.79 -1.87 2.91
CA ALA A 122 -11.54 -0.44 2.97
C ALA A 122 -10.58 0.00 1.86
N GLU A 123 -10.95 1.07 1.17
CA GLU A 123 -10.25 1.62 0.02
C GLU A 123 -9.47 2.89 0.40
N ILE A 124 -8.35 3.09 -0.28
CA ILE A 124 -7.51 4.28 -0.16
C ILE A 124 -7.17 4.81 -1.55
N ALA A 125 -6.92 6.11 -1.67
CA ALA A 125 -6.37 6.70 -2.88
C ALA A 125 -4.83 6.58 -2.89
N VAL A 126 -4.28 6.19 -4.02
CA VAL A 126 -2.84 6.05 -4.26
C VAL A 126 -2.46 6.90 -5.45
N TYR A 127 -1.58 7.85 -5.25
CA TYR A 127 -1.05 8.73 -6.29
C TYR A 127 0.36 8.28 -6.65
N LEU A 128 0.56 7.99 -7.93
CA LEU A 128 1.85 7.63 -8.50
C LEU A 128 2.40 8.82 -9.30
N TYR A 129 3.63 9.22 -9.04
CA TYR A 129 4.31 10.29 -9.78
C TYR A 129 5.41 9.67 -10.62
N VAL A 130 5.22 9.69 -11.93
CA VAL A 130 6.05 9.01 -12.93
C VAL A 130 6.62 10.02 -13.91
N GLN A 131 7.95 10.02 -14.09
CA GLN A 131 8.64 10.91 -14.99
C GLN A 131 9.52 10.15 -15.98
N PRO A 132 9.74 10.70 -17.20
CA PRO A 132 10.70 10.12 -18.12
C PRO A 132 12.13 10.26 -17.58
N ILE A 133 12.93 9.24 -17.77
CA ILE A 133 14.37 9.24 -17.42
C ILE A 133 15.08 10.10 -18.44
N GLN A 134 15.61 11.26 -18.01
CA GLN A 134 16.43 12.10 -18.87
C GLN A 134 17.82 11.50 -18.98
N SER A 135 18.20 11.08 -20.18
CA SER A 135 19.57 10.66 -20.46
C SER A 135 20.40 11.82 -20.99
N GLN A 136 21.62 11.94 -20.48
CA GLN A 136 22.61 12.91 -21.00
C GLN A 136 23.82 12.13 -21.46
N GLN A 137 24.23 12.38 -22.68
CA GLN A 137 25.44 11.83 -23.24
C GLN A 137 26.40 12.97 -23.67
N ASN A 138 27.60 12.95 -23.12
CA ASN A 138 28.66 13.86 -23.54
C ASN A 138 29.46 13.21 -24.67
N LEU A 139 29.52 13.88 -25.79
CA LEU A 139 30.29 13.45 -26.97
C LEU A 139 31.37 14.49 -27.27
N GLU A 140 32.54 13.98 -27.62
CA GLU A 140 33.56 14.83 -28.26
C GLU A 140 33.43 14.73 -29.77
N ALA A 141 33.22 15.86 -30.42
CA ALA A 141 33.16 15.94 -31.88
C ALA A 141 34.41 16.67 -32.41
N VAL A 142 35.01 16.11 -33.46
CA VAL A 142 36.08 16.76 -34.16
C VAL A 142 35.51 17.77 -35.15
N ILE A 143 36.04 18.98 -35.16
CA ILE A 143 35.64 20.02 -36.08
C ILE A 143 36.30 19.78 -37.43
N GLY A 144 35.47 19.59 -38.47
CA GLY A 144 35.97 19.55 -39.86
C GLY A 144 35.56 20.78 -40.62
N VAL A 145 36.51 21.44 -41.28
CA VAL A 145 36.24 22.58 -42.15
C VAL A 145 36.06 22.08 -43.58
N ARG A 146 34.99 22.53 -44.26
CA ARG A 146 34.72 22.19 -45.69
C ARG A 146 34.65 23.46 -46.52
N ASN A 147 34.86 23.31 -47.82
CA ASN A 147 34.76 24.39 -48.80
C ASN A 147 35.77 25.55 -48.55
N VAL A 148 37.00 25.21 -48.17
CA VAL A 148 38.10 26.19 -48.13
C VAL A 148 38.48 26.49 -49.56
N GLN A 149 38.56 27.77 -49.89
CA GLN A 149 38.93 28.22 -51.22
C GLN A 149 40.41 27.87 -51.53
N ASP A 150 40.71 27.46 -52.76
CA ASP A 150 42.06 27.10 -53.17
C ASP A 150 43.04 28.24 -52.90
N GLY A 151 44.18 27.92 -52.25
CA GLY A 151 45.22 28.88 -51.89
C GLY A 151 45.03 29.52 -50.52
N LEU A 152 44.01 29.15 -49.74
CA LEU A 152 43.88 29.57 -48.35
C LEU A 152 44.18 28.40 -47.43
N ASP A 153 44.94 28.70 -46.37
CA ASP A 153 45.15 27.77 -45.25
C ASP A 153 44.35 28.22 -44.04
N PHE A 154 44.04 27.31 -43.16
CA PHE A 154 43.25 27.60 -41.92
C PHE A 154 43.93 26.94 -40.74
N VAL A 155 43.83 27.60 -39.60
CA VAL A 155 44.19 27.05 -38.30
C VAL A 155 42.96 27.06 -37.43
N LEU A 156 42.65 25.90 -36.85
CA LEU A 156 41.58 25.79 -35.85
C LEU A 156 42.16 26.06 -34.47
N ASP A 157 41.56 26.99 -33.76
CA ASP A 157 41.88 27.28 -32.36
C ASP A 157 41.50 26.12 -31.45
N THR A 158 40.49 25.34 -31.87
CA THR A 158 40.00 24.16 -31.15
C THR A 158 39.71 23.07 -32.16
N GLU A 159 40.36 21.93 -32.00
CA GLU A 159 40.12 20.75 -32.85
C GLU A 159 38.93 19.91 -32.45
N LYS A 160 38.49 20.02 -31.18
CA LYS A 160 37.40 19.22 -30.60
C LYS A 160 36.43 20.11 -29.82
N VAL A 161 35.18 19.79 -29.90
CA VAL A 161 34.13 20.39 -29.09
C VAL A 161 33.39 19.31 -28.29
N SER A 162 33.09 19.64 -27.06
CA SER A 162 32.23 18.78 -26.22
C SER A 162 30.77 19.13 -26.45
N LEU A 163 29.99 18.15 -26.83
CA LEU A 163 28.56 18.28 -27.06
C LEU A 163 27.84 17.48 -25.98
N THR A 164 26.89 18.09 -25.30
CA THR A 164 25.98 17.40 -24.41
C THR A 164 24.65 17.17 -25.12
N LEU A 165 24.34 15.91 -25.41
CA LEU A 165 23.04 15.52 -25.93
C LEU A 165 22.13 15.21 -24.75
N LYS A 166 20.92 15.74 -24.80
CA LYS A 166 19.83 15.40 -23.89
C LYS A 166 18.73 14.77 -24.70
N GLY A 167 18.24 13.64 -24.27
CA GLY A 167 17.15 12.92 -24.89
C GLY A 167 16.14 12.46 -23.84
N ASP A 168 14.88 12.38 -24.26
CA ASP A 168 13.79 11.77 -23.51
C ASP A 168 13.82 10.27 -23.81
#